data_03fd333a2a5242b88edc1cae9db751c3
#
_entry.id   03fd333a2a5242b88edc1cae9db751c3
#
_cell.length_a   1.000
_cell.length_b   1.000
_cell.length_c   1.000
_cell.angle_alpha   90.00
_cell.angle_beta   90.00
_cell.angle_gamma   90.00
#
_symmetry.space_group_name_H-M   'P 1'
#
loop_
_entity.id
_entity.type
_entity.pdbx_description
1 polymer ?
#
loop_
_entity_poly.entity_id
_entity_poly.type
_entity_poly.pdbx_seq_one_letter_code
_entity_poly.pdbx_strand_id
1 'polypeptide(L)'
;MASFYTTLGERILKYYYSPLRKKYSFFEKWKIIFTKPSACENCGTQVKAIYLTPILGYLFTKGKCPSCEIKIASHYPILEFLFGILFCIFLSLTNNILFSLSVLFLFGHVLVSMITDYKKFSLDYENLPFLLFFGVLSNFLFYNQFPDFIDYAVFTGFVAFYILLWVFYKKGIGLGDVIFAPVYAFLAGHPYWILFLNSSYILAVLWAFLSRKKGEKLDGKPIPMGFFFGIGLLISFLGKAIMAR
;
A
#
# COMPACT_ATOMS: atom_id res chain seq x y z
N MET A 1 5.34 12.83 2.55
CA MET A 1 5.49 11.38 2.84
C MET A 1 4.83 10.53 1.75
N ALA A 2 3.56 10.72 1.44
CA ALA A 2 2.87 9.92 0.42
C ALA A 2 3.54 9.95 -0.96
N SER A 3 3.97 11.12 -1.44
CA SER A 3 4.72 11.25 -2.70
C SER A 3 6.00 10.42 -2.74
N PHE A 4 6.69 10.28 -1.60
CA PHE A 4 7.86 9.40 -1.51
C PHE A 4 7.48 7.95 -1.78
N TYR A 5 6.45 7.42 -1.11
CA TYR A 5 6.00 6.04 -1.30
C TYR A 5 5.41 5.80 -2.69
N THR A 6 4.71 6.78 -3.25
CA THR A 6 4.23 6.70 -4.64
C THR A 6 5.42 6.57 -5.61
N THR A 7 6.41 7.45 -5.47
CA THR A 7 7.63 7.41 -6.30
C THR A 7 8.41 6.12 -6.06
N LEU A 8 8.46 5.62 -4.83
CA LEU A 8 9.11 4.35 -4.48
C LEU A 8 8.46 3.19 -5.23
N GLY A 9 7.12 3.08 -5.18
CA GLY A 9 6.38 2.04 -5.90
C GLY A 9 6.61 2.10 -7.41
N GLU A 10 6.63 3.30 -8.01
CA GLU A 10 6.92 3.48 -9.44
C GLU A 10 8.36 3.12 -9.81
N ARG A 11 9.34 3.45 -8.97
CA ARG A 11 10.75 3.07 -9.18
C ARG A 11 10.94 1.56 -9.08
N ILE A 12 10.29 0.90 -8.11
CA ILE A 12 10.29 -0.56 -7.98
C ILE A 12 9.75 -1.19 -9.27
N LEU A 13 8.58 -0.75 -9.75
CA LEU A 13 8.00 -1.26 -10.99
C LEU A 13 8.93 -1.02 -12.18
N LYS A 14 9.47 0.19 -12.32
CA LYS A 14 10.39 0.52 -13.42
C LYS A 14 11.65 -0.35 -13.39
N TYR A 15 12.14 -0.69 -12.20
CA TYR A 15 13.28 -1.58 -12.06
C TYR A 15 12.93 -3.03 -12.45
N TYR A 16 11.87 -3.60 -11.88
CA TYR A 16 11.52 -5.01 -12.09
C TYR A 16 11.11 -5.34 -13.52
N TYR A 17 10.45 -4.41 -14.21
CA TYR A 17 9.98 -4.59 -15.58
C TYR A 17 10.93 -4.00 -16.64
N SER A 18 12.17 -3.69 -16.26
CA SER A 18 13.21 -3.20 -17.17
C SER A 18 14.40 -4.18 -17.28
N PRO A 19 15.22 -4.05 -18.32
CA PRO A 19 16.49 -4.80 -18.42
C PRO A 19 17.44 -4.60 -17.24
N LEU A 20 17.25 -3.52 -16.47
CA LEU A 20 18.06 -3.18 -15.30
C LEU A 20 18.03 -4.26 -14.21
N ARG A 21 16.95 -5.07 -14.13
CA ARG A 21 16.83 -6.19 -13.18
C ARG A 21 17.99 -7.17 -13.26
N LYS A 22 18.51 -7.41 -14.47
CA LYS A 22 19.62 -8.37 -14.70
C LYS A 22 20.99 -7.76 -14.45
N LYS A 23 21.08 -6.41 -14.35
CA LYS A 23 22.35 -5.68 -14.31
C LYS A 23 22.86 -5.41 -12.91
N TYR A 24 21.98 -5.27 -11.93
CA TYR A 24 22.32 -4.82 -10.57
C TYR A 24 22.08 -5.89 -9.53
N SER A 25 22.97 -5.97 -8.54
CA SER A 25 22.77 -6.77 -7.33
C SER A 25 21.64 -6.21 -6.46
N PHE A 26 21.21 -6.99 -5.45
CA PHE A 26 20.16 -6.56 -4.51
C PHE A 26 20.49 -5.21 -3.83
N PHE A 27 21.72 -5.05 -3.30
CA PHE A 27 22.14 -3.83 -2.63
C PHE A 27 22.26 -2.63 -3.58
N GLU A 28 22.80 -2.83 -4.76
CA GLU A 28 22.91 -1.78 -5.78
C GLU A 28 21.53 -1.29 -6.23
N LYS A 29 20.59 -2.20 -6.41
CA LYS A 29 19.21 -1.89 -6.71
C LYS A 29 18.61 -0.92 -5.68
N TRP A 30 18.67 -1.29 -4.41
CA TRP A 30 18.11 -0.47 -3.34
C TRP A 30 18.85 0.87 -3.20
N LYS A 31 20.17 0.86 -3.33
CA LYS A 31 20.95 2.09 -3.40
C LYS A 31 20.44 3.02 -4.50
N ILE A 32 20.25 2.52 -5.72
CA ILE A 32 19.74 3.32 -6.84
C ILE A 32 18.32 3.83 -6.58
N ILE A 33 17.43 2.97 -6.07
CA ILE A 33 16.03 3.32 -5.80
C ILE A 33 15.94 4.45 -4.77
N PHE A 34 16.75 4.41 -3.70
CA PHE A 34 16.71 5.41 -2.63
C PHE A 34 17.52 6.66 -2.92
N THR A 35 18.67 6.55 -3.60
CA THR A 35 19.57 7.70 -3.81
C THR A 35 19.28 8.48 -5.08
N LYS A 36 18.51 7.92 -6.02
CA LYS A 36 18.17 8.63 -7.25
C LYS A 36 17.33 9.88 -6.94
N PRO A 37 17.80 11.09 -7.28
CA PRO A 37 17.05 12.31 -7.05
C PRO A 37 15.73 12.30 -7.82
N SER A 38 14.74 13.02 -7.33
CA SER A 38 13.48 13.24 -8.04
C SER A 38 13.76 14.14 -9.25
N ALA A 39 13.28 13.71 -10.41
CA ALA A 39 13.47 14.44 -11.65
C ALA A 39 12.18 14.42 -12.49
N CYS A 40 11.99 15.40 -13.34
CA CYS A 40 10.88 15.43 -14.27
C CYS A 40 10.98 14.26 -15.26
N GLU A 41 9.90 13.51 -15.44
CA GLU A 41 9.89 12.36 -16.35
C GLU A 41 10.03 12.74 -17.83
N ASN A 42 9.65 13.98 -18.18
CA ASN A 42 9.71 14.46 -19.55
C ASN A 42 11.08 15.05 -19.93
N CYS A 43 11.59 16.03 -19.14
CA CYS A 43 12.83 16.73 -19.48
C CYS A 43 14.06 16.27 -18.68
N GLY A 44 13.90 15.35 -17.72
CA GLY A 44 14.99 14.85 -16.88
C GLY A 44 15.55 15.86 -15.86
N THR A 45 15.06 17.11 -15.84
CA THR A 45 15.57 18.12 -14.91
C THR A 45 15.27 17.71 -13.47
N GLN A 46 16.29 17.80 -12.61
CA GLN A 46 16.17 17.48 -11.19
C GLN A 46 15.22 18.47 -10.49
N VAL A 47 14.32 17.94 -9.66
CA VAL A 47 13.37 18.74 -8.88
C VAL A 47 14.09 19.34 -7.68
N LYS A 48 14.02 20.67 -7.51
CA LYS A 48 14.61 21.38 -6.36
C LYS A 48 13.89 20.97 -5.06
N ALA A 49 14.65 20.93 -3.95
CA ALA A 49 14.12 20.50 -2.64
C ALA A 49 12.86 21.27 -2.20
N ILE A 50 12.78 22.57 -2.50
CA ILE A 50 11.61 23.41 -2.19
C ILE A 50 10.32 22.92 -2.88
N TYR A 51 10.43 22.34 -4.07
CA TYR A 51 9.29 21.80 -4.83
C TYR A 51 8.91 20.37 -4.40
N LEU A 52 9.72 19.75 -3.53
CA LEU A 52 9.40 18.47 -2.87
C LEU A 52 8.64 18.65 -1.56
N THR A 53 8.38 19.89 -1.13
CA THR A 53 7.56 20.17 0.05
C THR A 53 6.15 19.66 -0.16
N PRO A 54 5.57 18.87 0.77
CA PRO A 54 4.24 18.32 0.63
C PRO A 54 3.20 19.39 0.32
N ILE A 55 2.35 19.15 -0.68
CA ILE A 55 1.28 20.03 -1.17
C ILE A 55 1.80 21.39 -1.66
N LEU A 56 2.62 22.08 -0.84
CA LEU A 56 3.13 23.43 -1.15
C LEU A 56 4.01 23.42 -2.41
N GLY A 57 4.84 22.40 -2.60
CA GLY A 57 5.67 22.27 -3.80
C GLY A 57 4.85 22.25 -5.09
N TYR A 58 3.72 21.55 -5.06
CA TYR A 58 2.78 21.52 -6.19
C TYR A 58 2.11 22.89 -6.41
N LEU A 59 1.75 23.60 -5.34
CA LEU A 59 1.15 24.95 -5.42
C LEU A 59 2.18 25.97 -5.94
N PHE A 60 3.43 25.95 -5.46
CA PHE A 60 4.48 26.85 -5.92
C PHE A 60 4.79 26.70 -7.41
N THR A 61 4.71 25.48 -7.90
CA THR A 61 4.93 25.18 -9.33
C THR A 61 3.66 25.32 -10.17
N LYS A 62 2.53 25.67 -9.56
CA LYS A 62 1.20 25.71 -10.20
C LYS A 62 0.87 24.39 -10.92
N GLY A 63 1.34 23.28 -10.35
CA GLY A 63 1.15 21.94 -10.91
C GLY A 63 1.90 21.67 -12.22
N LYS A 64 2.97 22.42 -12.53
CA LYS A 64 3.76 22.27 -13.75
C LYS A 64 5.25 22.15 -13.45
N CYS A 65 5.99 21.47 -14.34
CA CYS A 65 7.43 21.44 -14.26
C CYS A 65 8.01 22.85 -14.54
N PRO A 66 8.91 23.39 -13.68
CA PRO A 66 9.47 24.71 -13.89
C PRO A 66 10.35 24.85 -15.16
N SER A 67 10.81 23.72 -15.72
CA SER A 67 11.73 23.72 -16.88
C SER A 67 11.04 23.46 -18.23
N CYS A 68 10.04 22.57 -18.25
CA CYS A 68 9.38 22.18 -19.51
C CYS A 68 7.86 22.36 -19.50
N GLU A 69 7.31 22.93 -18.42
CA GLU A 69 5.90 23.26 -18.24
C GLU A 69 4.90 22.08 -18.34
N ILE A 70 5.40 20.84 -18.47
CA ILE A 70 4.53 19.67 -18.45
C ILE A 70 3.75 19.59 -17.12
N LYS A 71 2.48 19.20 -17.18
CA LYS A 71 1.64 19.05 -15.99
C LYS A 71 2.16 17.94 -15.08
N ILE A 72 2.31 18.25 -13.80
CA ILE A 72 2.59 17.27 -12.75
C ILE A 72 1.28 16.56 -12.40
N ALA A 73 1.32 15.26 -12.25
CA ALA A 73 0.15 14.47 -11.96
C ALA A 73 -0.49 14.88 -10.62
N SER A 74 -1.79 15.13 -10.62
CA SER A 74 -2.55 15.60 -9.44
C SER A 74 -2.67 14.57 -8.32
N HIS A 75 -2.43 13.29 -8.61
CA HIS A 75 -2.48 12.26 -7.57
C HIS A 75 -1.41 12.46 -6.46
N TYR A 76 -0.27 13.11 -6.77
CA TYR A 76 0.74 13.39 -5.75
C TYR A 76 0.23 14.30 -4.61
N PRO A 77 -0.25 15.52 -4.88
CA PRO A 77 -0.77 16.38 -3.80
C PRO A 77 -2.05 15.83 -3.16
N ILE A 78 -2.88 15.10 -3.92
CA ILE A 78 -4.08 14.45 -3.36
C ILE A 78 -3.69 13.39 -2.32
N LEU A 79 -2.74 12.51 -2.63
CA LEU A 79 -2.28 11.49 -1.69
C LEU A 79 -1.60 12.11 -0.46
N GLU A 80 -0.84 13.19 -0.63
CA GLU A 80 -0.25 13.91 0.50
C GLU A 80 -1.31 14.50 1.43
N PHE A 81 -2.37 15.07 0.86
CA PHE A 81 -3.50 15.60 1.61
C PHE A 81 -4.24 14.48 2.36
N LEU A 82 -4.51 13.37 1.69
CA LEU A 82 -5.15 12.20 2.30
C LEU A 82 -4.32 11.63 3.47
N PHE A 83 -3.00 11.55 3.32
CA PHE A 83 -2.11 11.12 4.42
C PHE A 83 -2.11 12.11 5.59
N GLY A 84 -2.19 13.42 5.31
CA GLY A 84 -2.35 14.44 6.34
C GLY A 84 -3.66 14.27 7.11
N ILE A 85 -4.77 14.08 6.40
CA ILE A 85 -6.09 13.80 7.01
C ILE A 85 -6.02 12.51 7.84
N LEU A 86 -5.44 11.45 7.30
CA LEU A 86 -5.33 10.16 7.98
C LEU A 86 -4.55 10.31 9.30
N PHE A 87 -3.45 11.07 9.31
CA PHE A 87 -2.70 11.38 10.52
C PHE A 87 -3.59 12.10 11.55
N CYS A 88 -4.28 13.15 11.15
CA CYS A 88 -5.17 13.91 12.03
C CYS A 88 -6.29 13.05 12.61
N ILE A 89 -6.88 12.16 11.79
CA ILE A 89 -7.92 11.23 12.25
C ILE A 89 -7.37 10.30 13.33
N PHE A 90 -6.26 9.59 13.05
CA PHE A 90 -5.71 8.67 14.06
C PHE A 90 -5.25 9.39 15.32
N LEU A 91 -4.63 10.58 15.18
CA LEU A 91 -4.22 11.37 16.32
C LEU A 91 -5.44 11.81 17.17
N SER A 92 -6.52 12.26 16.54
CA SER A 92 -7.73 12.69 17.24
C SER A 92 -8.50 11.54 17.91
N LEU A 93 -8.44 10.34 17.33
CA LEU A 93 -9.12 9.16 17.89
C LEU A 93 -8.34 8.53 19.06
N THR A 94 -7.00 8.53 18.98
CA THR A 94 -6.16 7.77 19.93
C THR A 94 -5.35 8.62 20.88
N ASN A 95 -5.20 9.91 20.61
CA ASN A 95 -4.31 10.85 21.33
C ASN A 95 -2.84 10.34 21.43
N ASN A 96 -2.44 9.42 20.52
CA ASN A 96 -1.11 8.81 20.50
C ASN A 96 -0.36 9.18 19.22
N ILE A 97 0.60 10.09 19.33
CA ILE A 97 1.37 10.59 18.18
C ILE A 97 2.27 9.49 17.58
N LEU A 98 2.87 8.64 18.42
CA LEU A 98 3.76 7.57 17.96
C LEU A 98 2.97 6.50 17.18
N PHE A 99 1.78 6.13 17.68
CA PHE A 99 0.87 5.25 16.95
C PHE A 99 0.48 5.86 15.61
N SER A 100 0.03 7.13 15.60
CA SER A 100 -0.41 7.81 14.38
C SER A 100 0.70 7.89 13.33
N LEU A 101 1.94 8.17 13.75
CA LEU A 101 3.11 8.16 12.86
C LEU A 101 3.42 6.75 12.35
N SER A 102 3.40 5.74 13.22
CA SER A 102 3.64 4.35 12.84
C SER A 102 2.62 3.86 11.80
N VAL A 103 1.34 4.21 11.99
CA VAL A 103 0.27 3.93 11.03
C VAL A 103 0.54 4.61 9.68
N LEU A 104 1.03 5.86 9.66
CA LEU A 104 1.39 6.52 8.41
C LEU A 104 2.52 5.80 7.66
N PHE A 105 3.54 5.33 8.38
CA PHE A 105 4.61 4.53 7.76
C PHE A 105 4.07 3.20 7.23
N LEU A 106 3.22 2.51 8.01
CA LEU A 106 2.54 1.30 7.55
C LEU A 106 1.77 1.55 6.25
N PHE A 107 0.90 2.57 6.22
CA PHE A 107 0.10 2.86 5.02
C PHE A 107 0.93 3.43 3.87
N GLY A 108 2.11 3.97 4.12
CA GLY A 108 3.09 4.25 3.08
C GLY A 108 3.53 2.98 2.36
N HIS A 109 3.90 1.95 3.10
CA HIS A 109 4.27 0.65 2.52
C HIS A 109 3.08 -0.10 1.93
N VAL A 110 1.89 0.01 2.52
CA VAL A 110 0.64 -0.47 1.92
C VAL A 110 0.40 0.19 0.55
N LEU A 111 0.61 1.51 0.44
CA LEU A 111 0.47 2.24 -0.81
C LEU A 111 1.42 1.72 -1.90
N VAL A 112 2.66 1.36 -1.56
CA VAL A 112 3.60 0.70 -2.49
C VAL A 112 2.98 -0.59 -3.03
N SER A 113 2.49 -1.47 -2.15
CA SER A 113 1.84 -2.72 -2.54
C SER A 113 0.59 -2.49 -3.39
N MET A 114 -0.22 -1.48 -3.05
CA MET A 114 -1.41 -1.11 -3.84
C MET A 114 -1.03 -0.64 -5.25
N ILE A 115 0.01 0.19 -5.41
CA ILE A 115 0.46 0.70 -6.71
C ILE A 115 1.02 -0.43 -7.57
N THR A 116 1.83 -1.31 -7.00
CA THR A 116 2.45 -2.42 -7.75
C THR A 116 1.40 -3.41 -8.21
N ASP A 117 0.43 -3.73 -7.37
CA ASP A 117 -0.65 -4.64 -7.72
C ASP A 117 -1.61 -4.03 -8.74
N TYR A 118 -2.03 -2.78 -8.54
CA TYR A 118 -2.94 -2.10 -9.47
C TYR A 118 -2.36 -1.95 -10.88
N LYS A 119 -1.05 -1.64 -11.00
CA LYS A 119 -0.39 -1.42 -12.30
C LYS A 119 0.05 -2.72 -12.98
N LYS A 120 0.41 -3.76 -12.24
CA LYS A 120 1.07 -4.97 -12.79
C LYS A 120 0.58 -6.29 -12.21
N PHE A 121 -0.45 -6.29 -11.38
CA PHE A 121 -0.96 -7.49 -10.67
C PHE A 121 0.18 -8.25 -9.98
N SER A 122 1.09 -7.51 -9.35
CA SER A 122 2.28 -8.04 -8.72
C SER A 122 2.54 -7.33 -7.42
N LEU A 123 2.55 -8.09 -6.34
CA LEU A 123 2.90 -7.60 -5.00
C LEU A 123 4.43 -7.67 -4.79
N ASP A 124 4.98 -6.64 -4.17
CA ASP A 124 6.41 -6.56 -3.90
C ASP A 124 6.76 -7.28 -2.58
N TYR A 125 7.32 -8.48 -2.70
CA TYR A 125 7.73 -9.28 -1.53
C TYR A 125 8.83 -8.63 -0.70
N GLU A 126 9.67 -7.79 -1.30
CA GLU A 126 10.72 -7.07 -0.57
C GLU A 126 10.16 -5.96 0.33
N ASN A 127 8.92 -5.54 0.09
CA ASN A 127 8.17 -4.61 0.93
C ASN A 127 7.54 -5.27 2.17
N LEU A 128 7.41 -6.60 2.17
CA LEU A 128 6.74 -7.37 3.22
C LEU A 128 7.36 -7.20 4.62
N PRO A 129 8.70 -7.21 4.80
CA PRO A 129 9.31 -6.98 6.11
C PRO A 129 8.96 -5.63 6.71
N PHE A 130 8.86 -4.58 5.89
CA PHE A 130 8.48 -3.24 6.34
C PHE A 130 7.00 -3.18 6.74
N LEU A 131 6.12 -3.83 5.98
CA LEU A 131 4.71 -3.97 6.33
C LEU A 131 4.55 -4.65 7.68
N LEU A 132 5.25 -5.78 7.90
CA LEU A 132 5.23 -6.50 9.17
C LEU A 132 5.78 -5.65 10.30
N PHE A 133 6.93 -5.00 10.12
CA PHE A 133 7.55 -4.18 11.14
C PHE A 133 6.63 -3.04 11.59
N PHE A 134 6.17 -2.20 10.65
CA PHE A 134 5.32 -1.06 11.00
C PHE A 134 3.92 -1.47 11.46
N GLY A 135 3.39 -2.58 10.94
CA GLY A 135 2.10 -3.10 11.36
C GLY A 135 2.12 -3.66 12.80
N VAL A 136 3.15 -4.47 13.14
CA VAL A 136 3.34 -4.96 14.51
C VAL A 136 3.65 -3.81 15.46
N LEU A 137 4.50 -2.88 15.06
CA LEU A 137 4.80 -1.68 15.84
C LEU A 137 3.53 -0.85 16.12
N SER A 138 2.67 -0.66 15.10
CA SER A 138 1.40 0.05 15.26
C SER A 138 0.48 -0.66 16.26
N ASN A 139 0.35 -1.97 16.15
CA ASN A 139 -0.45 -2.74 17.09
C ASN A 139 0.12 -2.69 18.51
N PHE A 140 1.44 -2.79 18.65
CA PHE A 140 2.09 -2.65 19.95
C PHE A 140 1.85 -1.27 20.58
N LEU A 141 2.01 -0.19 19.80
CA LEU A 141 1.77 1.18 20.29
C LEU A 141 0.28 1.44 20.60
N PHE A 142 -0.62 0.67 20.03
CA PHE A 142 -2.05 0.79 20.27
C PHE A 142 -2.51 0.02 21.52
N TYR A 143 -2.12 -1.27 21.60
CA TYR A 143 -2.56 -2.17 22.68
C TYR A 143 -1.58 -2.25 23.85
N ASN A 144 -0.37 -1.72 23.69
CA ASN A 144 0.75 -1.85 24.62
C ASN A 144 1.13 -3.31 24.93
N GLN A 145 0.84 -4.21 23.98
CA GLN A 145 1.15 -5.64 24.06
C GLN A 145 1.46 -6.20 22.66
N PHE A 146 2.26 -7.27 22.62
CA PHE A 146 2.54 -7.99 21.38
C PHE A 146 1.34 -8.86 20.96
N PRO A 147 1.26 -9.28 19.67
CA PRO A 147 0.24 -10.20 19.20
C PRO A 147 0.12 -11.43 20.09
N ASP A 148 -1.11 -11.81 20.37
CA ASP A 148 -1.43 -12.95 21.26
C ASP A 148 -1.59 -14.26 20.47
N PHE A 149 -1.93 -15.34 21.20
CA PHE A 149 -2.14 -16.66 20.60
C PHE A 149 -3.27 -16.64 19.55
N ILE A 150 -4.31 -15.83 19.74
CA ILE A 150 -5.45 -15.75 18.82
C ILE A 150 -5.00 -15.12 17.49
N ASP A 151 -4.17 -14.07 17.54
CA ASP A 151 -3.64 -13.42 16.35
C ASP A 151 -2.78 -14.41 15.51
N TYR A 152 -1.93 -15.21 16.16
CA TYR A 152 -1.16 -16.26 15.49
C TYR A 152 -2.04 -17.40 14.95
N ALA A 153 -3.09 -17.78 15.66
CA ALA A 153 -4.05 -18.76 15.20
C ALA A 153 -4.82 -18.28 13.97
N VAL A 154 -5.24 -17.00 13.95
CA VAL A 154 -5.86 -16.35 12.79
C VAL A 154 -4.88 -16.36 11.61
N PHE A 155 -3.64 -15.93 11.82
CA PHE A 155 -2.61 -15.92 10.78
C PHE A 155 -2.44 -17.32 10.16
N THR A 156 -2.25 -18.35 11.00
CA THR A 156 -2.05 -19.73 10.56
C THR A 156 -3.28 -20.26 9.83
N GLY A 157 -4.47 -19.96 10.32
CA GLY A 157 -5.73 -20.30 9.65
C GLY A 157 -5.86 -19.69 8.28
N PHE A 158 -5.52 -18.40 8.12
CA PHE A 158 -5.49 -17.74 6.82
C PHE A 158 -4.46 -18.35 5.88
N VAL A 159 -3.24 -18.63 6.36
CA VAL A 159 -2.20 -19.31 5.55
C VAL A 159 -2.72 -20.65 5.04
N ALA A 160 -3.27 -21.50 5.92
CA ALA A 160 -3.83 -22.79 5.54
C ALA A 160 -4.97 -22.64 4.53
N PHE A 161 -5.90 -21.72 4.76
CA PHE A 161 -7.04 -21.45 3.88
C PHE A 161 -6.59 -21.00 2.48
N TYR A 162 -5.68 -20.03 2.39
CA TYR A 162 -5.21 -19.53 1.09
C TYR A 162 -4.33 -20.54 0.35
N ILE A 163 -3.55 -21.36 1.05
CA ILE A 163 -2.81 -22.48 0.43
C ILE A 163 -3.79 -23.50 -0.15
N LEU A 164 -4.84 -23.88 0.59
CA LEU A 164 -5.88 -24.78 0.09
C LEU A 164 -6.58 -24.19 -1.15
N LEU A 165 -6.98 -22.94 -1.10
CA LEU A 165 -7.56 -22.25 -2.25
C LEU A 165 -6.61 -22.26 -3.45
N TRP A 166 -5.33 -21.97 -3.24
CA TRP A 166 -4.33 -21.97 -4.32
C TRP A 166 -4.13 -23.35 -4.94
N VAL A 167 -4.12 -24.41 -4.11
CA VAL A 167 -3.99 -25.81 -4.59
C VAL A 167 -5.20 -26.21 -5.45
N PHE A 168 -6.43 -25.88 -5.01
CA PHE A 168 -7.66 -26.26 -5.72
C PHE A 168 -7.98 -25.33 -6.89
N TYR A 169 -7.63 -24.03 -6.81
CA TYR A 169 -8.00 -23.00 -7.79
C TYR A 169 -6.78 -22.26 -8.35
N LYS A 170 -5.75 -23.00 -8.78
CA LYS A 170 -4.46 -22.47 -9.29
C LYS A 170 -4.55 -21.34 -10.32
N LYS A 171 -5.62 -21.31 -11.12
CA LYS A 171 -5.83 -20.28 -12.14
C LYS A 171 -6.58 -19.04 -11.62
N GLY A 172 -7.16 -19.11 -10.44
CA GLY A 172 -8.03 -18.06 -9.90
C GLY A 172 -7.39 -17.19 -8.81
N ILE A 173 -6.29 -17.66 -8.19
CA ILE A 173 -5.66 -16.96 -7.06
C ILE A 173 -4.17 -16.80 -7.34
N GLY A 174 -3.69 -15.57 -7.25
CA GLY A 174 -2.28 -15.23 -7.39
C GLY A 174 -1.46 -15.65 -6.15
N LEU A 175 -0.19 -16.05 -6.35
CA LEU A 175 0.70 -16.36 -5.24
C LEU A 175 0.89 -15.15 -4.29
N GLY A 176 0.78 -13.92 -4.83
CA GLY A 176 0.77 -12.70 -4.04
C GLY A 176 -0.33 -12.69 -2.98
N ASP A 177 -1.55 -13.05 -3.37
CA ASP A 177 -2.71 -13.07 -2.46
C ASP A 177 -2.53 -14.11 -1.36
N VAL A 178 -1.95 -15.28 -1.69
CA VAL A 178 -1.67 -16.35 -0.73
C VAL A 178 -0.72 -15.90 0.40
N ILE A 179 0.20 -15.00 0.09
CA ILE A 179 1.20 -14.51 1.06
C ILE A 179 0.70 -13.25 1.76
N PHE A 180 0.15 -12.30 1.02
CA PHE A 180 -0.19 -11.00 1.58
C PHE A 180 -1.51 -10.98 2.35
N ALA A 181 -2.52 -11.75 1.95
CA ALA A 181 -3.80 -11.77 2.68
C ALA A 181 -3.67 -12.24 4.14
N PRO A 182 -2.93 -13.35 4.45
CA PRO A 182 -2.66 -13.73 5.83
C PRO A 182 -1.92 -12.64 6.63
N VAL A 183 -0.94 -11.99 6.00
CA VAL A 183 -0.19 -10.91 6.64
C VAL A 183 -1.11 -9.73 6.96
N TYR A 184 -1.93 -9.28 6.02
CA TYR A 184 -2.89 -8.20 6.28
C TYR A 184 -3.92 -8.58 7.34
N ALA A 185 -4.40 -9.84 7.35
CA ALA A 185 -5.31 -10.31 8.39
C ALA A 185 -4.64 -10.31 9.79
N PHE A 186 -3.39 -10.74 9.88
CA PHE A 186 -2.58 -10.68 11.10
C PHE A 186 -2.39 -9.23 11.58
N LEU A 187 -2.06 -8.31 10.69
CA LEU A 187 -1.89 -6.90 11.01
C LEU A 187 -3.23 -6.23 11.40
N ALA A 188 -4.32 -6.66 10.80
CA ALA A 188 -5.66 -6.27 11.24
C ALA A 188 -5.93 -6.73 12.69
N GLY A 189 -5.43 -7.90 13.11
CA GLY A 189 -5.60 -8.46 14.45
C GLY A 189 -7.03 -8.89 14.77
N HIS A 190 -7.19 -9.67 15.84
CA HIS A 190 -8.52 -10.10 16.30
C HIS A 190 -9.23 -8.98 17.08
N PRO A 191 -10.57 -8.76 16.89
CA PRO A 191 -11.48 -9.40 15.89
C PRO A 191 -11.51 -8.67 14.52
N TYR A 192 -10.67 -7.67 14.31
CA TYR A 192 -10.76 -6.75 13.15
C TYR A 192 -10.34 -7.37 11.81
N TRP A 193 -9.73 -8.59 11.83
CA TRP A 193 -9.52 -9.36 10.59
C TRP A 193 -10.82 -9.67 9.85
N ILE A 194 -11.96 -9.78 10.58
CA ILE A 194 -13.29 -9.97 9.98
C ILE A 194 -13.67 -8.74 9.14
N LEU A 195 -13.42 -7.55 9.69
CA LEU A 195 -13.69 -6.28 9.02
C LEU A 195 -12.78 -6.11 7.80
N PHE A 196 -11.48 -6.47 7.94
CA PHE A 196 -10.52 -6.50 6.84
C PHE A 196 -11.01 -7.39 5.70
N LEU A 197 -11.35 -8.64 5.98
CA LEU A 197 -11.75 -9.61 4.99
C LEU A 197 -13.00 -9.15 4.23
N ASN A 198 -14.06 -8.83 4.98
CA ASN A 198 -15.35 -8.45 4.38
C ASN A 198 -15.20 -7.18 3.53
N SER A 199 -14.55 -6.12 4.04
CA SER A 199 -14.41 -4.88 3.30
C SER A 199 -13.55 -5.07 2.03
N SER A 200 -12.47 -5.84 2.09
CA SER A 200 -11.61 -6.12 0.94
C SER A 200 -12.38 -6.82 -0.17
N TYR A 201 -13.08 -7.90 0.16
CA TYR A 201 -13.80 -8.69 -0.86
C TYR A 201 -15.04 -8.00 -1.37
N ILE A 202 -15.83 -7.34 -0.51
CA ILE A 202 -17.01 -6.57 -0.95
C ILE A 202 -16.58 -5.48 -1.94
N LEU A 203 -15.53 -4.72 -1.64
CA LEU A 203 -15.04 -3.67 -2.51
C LEU A 203 -14.47 -4.23 -3.82
N ALA A 204 -13.75 -5.36 -3.79
CA ALA A 204 -13.24 -6.02 -4.98
C ALA A 204 -14.37 -6.50 -5.90
N VAL A 205 -15.41 -7.11 -5.33
CA VAL A 205 -16.59 -7.57 -6.08
C VAL A 205 -17.36 -6.38 -6.65
N LEU A 206 -17.60 -5.33 -5.87
CA LEU A 206 -18.26 -4.11 -6.36
C LEU A 206 -17.47 -3.47 -7.52
N TRP A 207 -16.15 -3.35 -7.37
CA TRP A 207 -15.31 -2.85 -8.45
C TRP A 207 -15.39 -3.72 -9.72
N ALA A 208 -15.37 -5.04 -9.58
CA ALA A 208 -15.47 -5.96 -10.70
C ALA A 208 -16.80 -5.78 -11.46
N PHE A 209 -17.92 -5.60 -10.75
CA PHE A 209 -19.21 -5.33 -11.36
C PHE A 209 -19.26 -3.96 -12.04
N LEU A 210 -18.79 -2.91 -11.37
CA LEU A 210 -18.83 -1.54 -11.89
C LEU A 210 -17.89 -1.33 -13.09
N SER A 211 -16.74 -2.03 -13.10
CA SER A 211 -15.76 -1.94 -14.20
C SER A 211 -16.10 -2.82 -15.40
N ARG A 212 -17.19 -3.62 -15.32
CA ARG A 212 -17.63 -4.52 -16.37
C ARG A 212 -18.23 -3.77 -17.56
N LYS A 213 -17.75 -4.06 -18.75
CA LYS A 213 -18.40 -3.60 -19.98
C LYS A 213 -19.65 -4.45 -20.28
N LYS A 214 -20.65 -3.84 -20.93
CA LYS A 214 -21.89 -4.52 -21.30
C LYS A 214 -21.58 -5.73 -22.20
N GLY A 215 -21.99 -6.93 -21.76
CA GLY A 215 -21.72 -8.19 -22.47
C GLY A 215 -20.42 -8.92 -22.14
N GLU A 216 -19.54 -8.33 -21.32
CA GLU A 216 -18.27 -8.96 -20.92
C GLU A 216 -18.51 -10.01 -19.82
N LYS A 217 -17.88 -11.19 -19.94
CA LYS A 217 -17.87 -12.19 -18.87
C LYS A 217 -16.87 -11.77 -17.79
N LEU A 218 -17.21 -11.98 -16.53
CA LEU A 218 -16.30 -11.71 -15.39
C LEU A 218 -15.22 -12.79 -15.23
N ASP A 219 -15.46 -13.95 -15.80
CA ASP A 219 -14.55 -15.08 -15.71
C ASP A 219 -13.20 -14.79 -16.37
N GLY A 220 -12.12 -15.05 -15.62
CA GLY A 220 -10.74 -14.84 -16.07
C GLY A 220 -10.24 -13.38 -16.05
N LYS A 221 -11.04 -12.40 -15.60
CA LYS A 221 -10.57 -11.01 -15.46
C LYS A 221 -9.75 -10.85 -14.19
N PRO A 222 -8.47 -10.46 -14.28
CA PRO A 222 -7.65 -10.26 -13.08
C PRO A 222 -8.18 -9.07 -12.26
N ILE A 223 -8.28 -9.27 -10.95
CA ILE A 223 -8.66 -8.24 -9.98
C ILE A 223 -7.43 -7.91 -9.13
N PRO A 224 -7.04 -6.63 -8.97
CA PRO A 224 -5.90 -6.25 -8.13
C PRO A 224 -6.26 -6.37 -6.65
N MET A 225 -6.21 -7.60 -6.11
CA MET A 225 -6.63 -7.87 -4.72
C MET A 225 -5.78 -7.14 -3.69
N GLY A 226 -4.48 -6.96 -3.94
CA GLY A 226 -3.60 -6.21 -3.05
C GLY A 226 -4.03 -4.75 -2.86
N PHE A 227 -4.64 -4.14 -3.89
CA PHE A 227 -5.24 -2.81 -3.77
C PHE A 227 -6.41 -2.83 -2.77
N PHE A 228 -7.31 -3.80 -2.86
CA PHE A 228 -8.46 -3.92 -1.97
C PHE A 228 -8.07 -4.37 -0.56
N PHE A 229 -7.04 -5.21 -0.41
CA PHE A 229 -6.46 -5.54 0.88
C PHE A 229 -5.92 -4.29 1.61
N GLY A 230 -5.27 -3.38 0.88
CA GLY A 230 -4.84 -2.11 1.47
C GLY A 230 -5.98 -1.27 2.02
N ILE A 231 -7.09 -1.16 1.27
CA ILE A 231 -8.30 -0.44 1.74
C ILE A 231 -8.94 -1.18 2.92
N GLY A 232 -9.05 -2.50 2.86
CA GLY A 232 -9.60 -3.30 3.95
C GLY A 232 -8.81 -3.18 5.25
N LEU A 233 -7.47 -3.15 5.15
CA LEU A 233 -6.60 -2.91 6.32
C LEU A 233 -6.84 -1.50 6.90
N LEU A 234 -6.98 -0.48 6.05
CA LEU A 234 -7.29 0.87 6.50
C LEU A 234 -8.61 0.92 7.28
N ILE A 235 -9.66 0.30 6.74
CA ILE A 235 -10.96 0.22 7.40
C ILE A 235 -10.85 -0.49 8.75
N SER A 236 -10.05 -1.54 8.84
CA SER A 236 -9.81 -2.27 10.11
C SER A 236 -9.09 -1.41 11.15
N PHE A 237 -8.06 -0.66 10.76
CA PHE A 237 -7.36 0.26 11.66
C PHE A 237 -8.25 1.42 12.12
N LEU A 238 -9.10 1.95 11.23
CA LEU A 238 -10.11 2.95 11.61
C LEU A 238 -11.13 2.36 12.57
N GLY A 239 -11.62 1.16 12.32
CA GLY A 239 -12.53 0.44 13.22
C GLY A 239 -11.94 0.25 14.61
N LYS A 240 -10.66 -0.18 14.72
CA LYS A 240 -9.94 -0.26 16.00
C LYS A 240 -9.94 1.07 16.73
N ALA A 241 -9.50 2.13 16.06
CA ALA A 241 -9.35 3.45 16.66
C ALA A 241 -10.69 4.05 17.11
N ILE A 242 -11.78 3.78 16.40
CA ILE A 242 -13.13 4.23 16.76
C ILE A 242 -13.67 3.46 17.98
N MET A 243 -13.48 2.14 18.02
CA MET A 243 -14.00 1.28 19.10
C MET A 243 -13.20 1.37 20.41
N ALA A 244 -11.98 1.90 20.36
CA ALA A 244 -11.15 2.13 21.54
C ALA A 244 -11.44 3.46 22.26
N ARG A 245 -12.31 4.29 21.70
CA ARG A 245 -12.72 5.59 22.27
C ARG A 245 -13.92 5.44 23.20
#